data_02b6384941e3b292dae400e98527420d
#
_entry.id   02b6384941e3b292dae400e98527420d
#
_cell.length_a   1.000
_cell.length_b   1.000
_cell.length_c   1.000
_cell.angle_alpha   90.00
_cell.angle_beta   90.00
_cell.angle_gamma   90.00
#
_symmetry.space_group_name_H-M   'P 1'
#
loop_
_entity.id
_entity.type
_entity.pdbx_description
1 polymer ?
#
loop_
_entity_poly.entity_id
_entity_poly.type
_entity_poly.pdbx_seq_one_letter_code
_entity_poly.pdbx_strand_id
1 'polypeptide(L)'
;MANSKYLKWGLVIIASVWASLIGTMIGYAWNITHMPQKLPEVEMPKIQNTNISIETQEKMEGYWTVAVFGVDSRDGTLGKGTRSDMQMLFNINLGTGEIRAVSVYRDTYLKVNDKGRFDKINEAYFSGGPAQALEALTDNLDINIDDYASFTWKAVADAINILGGIDVDISHDEFRLINGFITETVESTGVGSHHLKKEGPNHLDGVQAVAYARLRKLDTDFKRTERQREVANLALKKAREADLPTLNRLANAILPQISTSIGMKDIIPIMKNIKRFHLSDNQGFPTKMIDAKINKRDCVIPVTLEENVKLLHQFLFDEDQYEPSELVKKTSRQIQINIKNKK
;
A
#
# COMPACT_ATOMS: atom_id res chain seq x y z
N MET A 1 19.04 23.98 3.73
CA MET A 1 19.87 22.82 3.28
C MET A 1 19.85 21.59 4.23
N ALA A 2 19.31 21.67 5.44
CA ALA A 2 19.23 20.52 6.39
C ALA A 2 18.07 19.54 6.10
N ASN A 3 16.97 19.98 5.46
CA ASN A 3 15.76 19.16 5.25
C ASN A 3 15.91 18.04 4.19
N SER A 4 16.88 18.16 3.27
CA SER A 4 17.07 17.16 2.19
C SER A 4 17.66 15.82 2.70
N LYS A 5 18.44 15.85 3.78
CA LYS A 5 19.03 14.63 4.37
C LYS A 5 17.98 13.76 5.09
N TYR A 6 17.06 14.38 5.83
CA TYR A 6 16.04 13.63 6.59
C TYR A 6 14.96 13.06 5.70
N LEU A 7 14.62 13.74 4.60
CA LEU A 7 13.70 13.22 3.57
C LEU A 7 14.29 11.98 2.87
N LYS A 8 15.58 12.00 2.53
CA LYS A 8 16.29 10.86 1.90
C LYS A 8 16.32 9.61 2.80
N TRP A 9 16.38 9.78 4.12
CA TRP A 9 16.41 8.66 5.06
C TRP A 9 15.02 8.04 5.31
N GLY A 10 13.94 8.82 5.31
CA GLY A 10 12.57 8.31 5.45
C GLY A 10 12.17 7.32 4.36
N LEU A 11 12.83 7.39 3.24
CA LEU A 11 12.47 6.75 1.99
C LEU A 11 13.22 5.43 1.72
N VAL A 12 14.43 5.32 2.16
CA VAL A 12 15.18 4.06 2.20
C VAL A 12 14.41 2.99 2.98
N ILE A 13 13.45 3.42 3.67
CA ILE A 13 12.82 2.77 4.78
C ILE A 13 11.61 1.91 4.39
N ILE A 14 10.75 2.29 3.46
CA ILE A 14 9.68 1.40 2.96
C ILE A 14 10.30 0.26 2.14
N ALA A 15 11.31 0.56 1.33
CA ALA A 15 12.10 -0.47 0.65
C ALA A 15 12.72 -1.47 1.63
N SER A 16 13.10 -1.07 2.81
CA SER A 16 13.68 -1.95 3.81
C SER A 16 12.67 -2.64 4.73
N VAL A 17 11.36 -2.20 4.89
CA VAL A 17 10.32 -3.12 5.44
C VAL A 17 10.12 -4.26 4.46
N TRP A 18 10.03 -3.93 3.20
CA TRP A 18 10.02 -4.94 2.16
C TRP A 18 11.35 -5.67 2.09
N ALA A 19 12.48 -5.01 2.21
CA ALA A 19 13.76 -5.67 2.26
C ALA A 19 13.99 -6.40 3.58
N SER A 20 13.39 -5.97 4.68
CA SER A 20 13.40 -6.70 5.95
C SER A 20 12.32 -7.80 5.97
N LEU A 21 11.12 -7.58 5.42
CA LEU A 21 10.16 -8.65 5.10
C LEU A 21 10.77 -9.65 4.10
N ILE A 22 11.47 -9.18 3.10
CA ILE A 22 12.20 -9.96 2.11
C ILE A 22 13.45 -10.58 2.74
N GLY A 23 14.22 -9.89 3.57
CA GLY A 23 15.39 -10.43 4.29
C GLY A 23 15.00 -11.44 5.36
N THR A 24 13.82 -11.27 5.97
CA THR A 24 13.27 -12.27 6.88
C THR A 24 12.67 -13.44 6.13
N MET A 25 12.10 -13.26 4.94
CA MET A 25 11.75 -14.36 4.04
C MET A 25 12.99 -15.18 3.62
N ILE A 26 14.17 -14.58 3.52
CA ILE A 26 15.42 -15.31 3.19
C ILE A 26 16.03 -16.00 4.42
N GLY A 27 16.03 -15.36 5.58
CA GLY A 27 16.38 -16.04 6.85
C GLY A 27 15.44 -17.23 7.10
N TYR A 28 14.19 -17.11 6.72
CA TYR A 28 13.19 -18.18 6.74
C TYR A 28 13.42 -19.21 5.62
N ALA A 29 13.76 -18.82 4.40
CA ALA A 29 14.11 -19.74 3.32
C ALA A 29 15.40 -20.50 3.62
N TRP A 30 16.36 -19.91 4.29
CA TRP A 30 17.53 -20.61 4.84
C TRP A 30 17.13 -21.65 5.90
N ASN A 31 16.13 -21.33 6.73
CA ASN A 31 15.59 -22.26 7.72
C ASN A 31 14.60 -23.27 7.09
N ILE A 32 13.88 -22.91 6.00
CA ILE A 32 12.94 -23.77 5.23
C ILE A 32 13.66 -24.83 4.39
N THR A 33 14.93 -24.67 4.02
CA THR A 33 15.69 -25.79 3.42
C THR A 33 15.77 -26.99 4.38
N HIS A 34 15.31 -26.82 5.63
CA HIS A 34 15.24 -27.86 6.66
C HIS A 34 13.82 -28.14 7.18
N MET A 35 12.77 -27.51 6.65
CA MET A 35 11.37 -27.80 6.99
C MET A 35 10.47 -27.95 5.76
N PRO A 36 9.69 -29.03 5.62
CA PRO A 36 8.85 -29.26 4.45
C PRO A 36 7.47 -28.60 4.60
N GLN A 37 7.39 -27.28 4.56
CA GLN A 37 6.11 -26.59 4.35
C GLN A 37 6.25 -25.59 3.20
N LYS A 38 5.64 -25.94 2.07
CA LYS A 38 5.42 -25.02 0.95
C LYS A 38 4.54 -23.86 1.45
N LEU A 39 5.02 -22.61 1.34
CA LEU A 39 4.14 -21.46 1.34
C LEU A 39 3.06 -21.71 0.28
N PRO A 40 1.78 -21.41 0.55
CA PRO A 40 0.77 -21.47 -0.49
C PRO A 40 1.17 -20.44 -1.55
N GLU A 41 1.77 -20.89 -2.63
CA GLU A 41 2.01 -20.12 -3.82
C GLU A 41 0.63 -19.85 -4.44
N VAL A 42 0.11 -18.67 -4.22
CA VAL A 42 -1.11 -18.24 -4.89
C VAL A 42 -0.68 -17.88 -6.31
N GLU A 43 -0.84 -18.84 -7.23
CA GLU A 43 -0.71 -18.56 -8.65
C GLU A 43 -1.75 -17.48 -9.04
N MET A 44 -1.28 -16.26 -9.13
CA MET A 44 -2.06 -15.19 -9.73
C MET A 44 -1.72 -15.14 -11.22
N PRO A 45 -2.74 -15.08 -12.10
CA PRO A 45 -2.47 -14.77 -13.49
C PRO A 45 -1.78 -13.42 -13.56
N LYS A 46 -0.67 -13.32 -14.30
CA LYS A 46 -0.06 -12.03 -14.61
C LYS A 46 -1.11 -11.18 -15.32
N ILE A 47 -1.56 -10.11 -14.68
CA ILE A 47 -2.50 -9.17 -15.25
C ILE A 47 -1.68 -8.19 -16.07
N GLN A 48 -1.53 -8.48 -17.36
CA GLN A 48 -0.91 -7.56 -18.31
C GLN A 48 -1.99 -6.63 -18.88
N ASN A 49 -1.71 -5.35 -18.91
CA ASN A 49 -2.56 -4.38 -19.55
C ASN A 49 -2.35 -4.43 -21.09
N THR A 50 -3.27 -5.06 -21.78
CA THR A 50 -3.24 -5.15 -23.24
C THR A 50 -3.71 -3.87 -23.95
N ASN A 51 -4.14 -2.87 -23.20
CA ASN A 51 -4.68 -1.61 -23.74
C ASN A 51 -3.59 -0.54 -23.94
N ILE A 52 -2.41 -0.69 -23.34
CA ILE A 52 -1.27 0.22 -23.48
C ILE A 52 -0.42 -0.12 -24.70
N SER A 53 0.29 0.88 -25.23
CA SER A 53 1.16 0.69 -26.39
C SER A 53 2.34 -0.25 -26.10
N ILE A 54 2.90 -0.86 -27.11
CA ILE A 54 4.11 -1.71 -27.00
C ILE A 54 5.26 -0.87 -26.42
N GLU A 55 5.44 0.36 -26.88
CA GLU A 55 6.48 1.26 -26.38
C GLU A 55 6.36 1.50 -24.87
N THR A 56 5.13 1.71 -24.37
CA THR A 56 4.88 1.87 -22.93
C THR A 56 5.15 0.57 -22.16
N GLN A 57 4.80 -0.59 -22.73
CA GLN A 57 5.10 -1.89 -22.11
C GLN A 57 6.61 -2.10 -21.98
N GLU A 58 7.39 -1.80 -23.04
CA GLU A 58 8.86 -1.90 -23.03
C GLU A 58 9.49 -0.98 -21.97
N LYS A 59 8.95 0.25 -21.79
CA LYS A 59 9.40 1.14 -20.70
C LYS A 59 9.13 0.55 -19.31
N MET A 60 7.99 -0.10 -19.12
CA MET A 60 7.61 -0.73 -17.84
C MET A 60 8.46 -1.96 -17.52
N GLU A 61 9.01 -2.68 -18.52
CA GLU A 61 9.90 -3.84 -18.30
C GLU A 61 11.16 -3.51 -17.48
N GLY A 62 11.59 -2.25 -17.46
CA GLY A 62 12.68 -1.76 -16.60
C GLY A 62 12.32 -1.60 -15.13
N TYR A 63 11.06 -1.80 -14.78
CA TYR A 63 10.52 -1.60 -13.43
C TYR A 63 9.87 -2.88 -12.90
N TRP A 64 9.83 -2.99 -11.58
CA TRP A 64 9.02 -3.98 -10.86
C TRP A 64 7.95 -3.25 -10.06
N THR A 65 6.70 -3.40 -10.47
CA THR A 65 5.56 -2.74 -9.86
C THR A 65 4.80 -3.68 -8.94
N VAL A 66 4.75 -3.35 -7.65
CA VAL A 66 4.10 -4.16 -6.62
C VAL A 66 2.91 -3.42 -6.03
N ALA A 67 1.73 -4.04 -6.07
CA ALA A 67 0.55 -3.53 -5.37
C ALA A 67 0.50 -4.05 -3.93
N VAL A 68 0.22 -3.15 -2.99
CA VAL A 68 0.18 -3.45 -1.56
C VAL A 68 -1.16 -3.06 -0.98
N PHE A 69 -1.84 -4.03 -0.34
CA PHE A 69 -3.16 -3.86 0.23
C PHE A 69 -3.15 -4.07 1.74
N GLY A 70 -3.51 -3.04 2.49
CA GLY A 70 -3.83 -3.15 3.92
C GLY A 70 -5.31 -3.43 4.10
N VAL A 71 -5.65 -4.58 4.68
CA VAL A 71 -7.01 -5.10 4.74
C VAL A 71 -7.56 -5.05 6.16
N ASP A 72 -8.78 -4.50 6.30
CA ASP A 72 -9.52 -4.55 7.57
C ASP A 72 -10.27 -5.89 7.68
N SER A 73 -9.62 -6.88 8.25
CA SER A 73 -10.14 -8.22 8.45
C SER A 73 -10.05 -8.60 9.92
N ARG A 74 -11.19 -9.02 10.50
CA ARG A 74 -11.28 -9.45 11.90
C ARG A 74 -10.94 -10.93 12.09
N ASP A 75 -11.14 -11.73 11.06
CA ASP A 75 -10.89 -13.18 11.08
C ASP A 75 -9.58 -13.59 10.41
N GLY A 76 -8.79 -12.61 9.97
CA GLY A 76 -7.53 -12.83 9.24
C GLY A 76 -7.69 -13.13 7.76
N THR A 77 -8.91 -13.09 7.21
CA THR A 77 -9.16 -13.31 5.78
C THR A 77 -8.53 -12.21 4.93
N LEU A 78 -7.72 -12.58 3.94
CA LEU A 78 -7.02 -11.68 3.02
C LEU A 78 -7.60 -11.74 1.60
N GLY A 79 -8.86 -12.08 1.46
CA GLY A 79 -9.50 -12.26 0.18
C GLY A 79 -10.80 -11.49 0.04
N LYS A 80 -11.66 -12.01 -0.83
CA LYS A 80 -13.00 -11.49 -1.07
C LYS A 80 -13.80 -11.37 0.24
N GLY A 81 -14.59 -10.29 0.34
CA GLY A 81 -15.43 -9.99 1.51
C GLY A 81 -14.78 -9.03 2.50
N THR A 82 -13.50 -8.69 2.32
CA THR A 82 -12.79 -7.71 3.13
C THR A 82 -12.46 -6.45 2.30
N ARG A 83 -12.39 -5.29 2.94
CA ARG A 83 -12.03 -4.04 2.26
C ARG A 83 -10.57 -3.71 2.45
N SER A 84 -9.90 -3.30 1.36
CA SER A 84 -8.58 -2.70 1.47
C SER A 84 -8.73 -1.23 1.86
N ASP A 85 -8.35 -0.92 3.09
CA ASP A 85 -8.33 0.47 3.59
C ASP A 85 -7.06 1.22 3.21
N MET A 86 -6.03 0.51 2.79
CA MET A 86 -4.80 1.02 2.22
C MET A 86 -4.52 0.33 0.90
N GLN A 87 -4.25 1.11 -0.13
CA GLN A 87 -3.84 0.63 -1.46
C GLN A 87 -2.66 1.46 -1.92
N MET A 88 -1.52 0.82 -2.10
CA MET A 88 -0.29 1.47 -2.54
C MET A 88 0.33 0.71 -3.69
N LEU A 89 0.97 1.45 -4.59
CA LEU A 89 1.81 0.91 -5.64
C LEU A 89 3.25 1.30 -5.34
N PHE A 90 4.14 0.33 -5.36
CA PHE A 90 5.58 0.54 -5.32
C PHE A 90 6.13 0.22 -6.69
N ASN A 91 6.68 1.23 -7.34
CA ASN A 91 7.34 1.11 -8.62
C ASN A 91 8.85 1.17 -8.41
N ILE A 92 9.54 0.10 -8.71
CA ILE A 92 10.95 -0.12 -8.43
C ILE A 92 11.72 -0.15 -9.73
N ASN A 93 12.53 0.86 -9.98
CA ASN A 93 13.44 0.87 -11.12
C ASN A 93 14.56 -0.14 -10.90
N LEU A 94 14.57 -1.23 -11.67
CA LEU A 94 15.53 -2.31 -11.53
C LEU A 94 16.95 -1.91 -11.95
N GLY A 95 17.09 -0.89 -12.80
CA GLY A 95 18.36 -0.34 -13.23
C GLY A 95 19.04 0.52 -12.17
N THR A 96 18.30 1.47 -11.56
CA THR A 96 18.84 2.45 -10.59
C THR A 96 18.67 2.03 -9.14
N GLY A 97 17.65 1.22 -8.83
CA GLY A 97 17.21 0.89 -7.47
C GLY A 97 16.33 1.97 -6.83
N GLU A 98 15.89 2.96 -7.62
CA GLU A 98 14.94 3.98 -7.18
C GLU A 98 13.56 3.36 -7.00
N ILE A 99 12.87 3.72 -5.91
CA ILE A 99 11.50 3.31 -5.62
C ILE A 99 10.63 4.53 -5.54
N ARG A 100 9.52 4.55 -6.29
CA ARG A 100 8.48 5.56 -6.21
C ARG A 100 7.19 4.93 -5.68
N ALA A 101 6.53 5.58 -4.73
CA ALA A 101 5.33 5.06 -4.11
C ALA A 101 4.11 5.91 -4.45
N VAL A 102 3.01 5.26 -4.81
CA VAL A 102 1.72 5.91 -5.07
C VAL A 102 0.67 5.35 -4.10
N SER A 103 0.05 6.24 -3.34
CA SER A 103 -1.11 5.88 -2.51
C SER A 103 -2.40 6.14 -3.26
N VAL A 104 -3.10 5.08 -3.67
CA VAL A 104 -4.42 5.20 -4.31
C VAL A 104 -5.46 5.39 -3.20
N TYR A 105 -6.15 6.56 -3.20
CA TYR A 105 -7.16 6.82 -2.18
C TYR A 105 -8.30 5.83 -2.30
N ARG A 106 -8.62 5.12 -1.22
CA ARG A 106 -9.60 4.04 -1.21
C ARG A 106 -10.99 4.44 -1.69
N ASP A 107 -11.35 5.73 -1.49
CA ASP A 107 -12.66 6.29 -1.85
C ASP A 107 -12.68 6.89 -3.26
N THR A 108 -11.61 6.67 -4.07
CA THR A 108 -11.56 7.11 -5.46
C THR A 108 -12.61 6.38 -6.29
N TYR A 109 -13.46 7.16 -6.99
CA TYR A 109 -14.53 6.64 -7.84
C TYR A 109 -14.00 6.24 -9.20
N LEU A 110 -13.90 4.93 -9.43
CA LEU A 110 -13.30 4.32 -10.62
C LEU A 110 -14.15 3.11 -11.11
N LYS A 111 -13.77 2.56 -12.26
CA LYS A 111 -14.27 1.25 -12.72
C LYS A 111 -13.70 0.16 -11.81
N VAL A 112 -14.56 -0.65 -11.19
CA VAL A 112 -14.14 -1.65 -10.18
C VAL A 112 -14.22 -3.10 -10.67
N ASN A 113 -14.70 -3.34 -11.90
CA ASN A 113 -14.72 -4.67 -12.51
C ASN A 113 -14.87 -4.62 -14.04
N ASP A 114 -14.67 -5.76 -14.69
CA ASP A 114 -14.82 -5.99 -16.13
C ASP A 114 -16.25 -5.74 -16.65
N LYS A 115 -17.28 -5.92 -15.78
CA LYS A 115 -18.69 -5.70 -16.11
C LYS A 115 -19.10 -4.22 -16.20
N GLY A 116 -18.14 -3.29 -16.06
CA GLY A 116 -18.39 -1.86 -16.17
C GLY A 116 -19.06 -1.22 -14.94
N ARG A 117 -18.97 -1.85 -13.76
CA ARG A 117 -19.42 -1.22 -12.51
C ARG A 117 -18.44 -0.14 -12.07
N PHE A 118 -18.99 1.01 -11.69
CA PHE A 118 -18.23 2.11 -11.07
C PHE A 118 -18.59 2.23 -9.60
N ASP A 119 -17.58 2.31 -8.76
CA ASP A 119 -17.72 2.49 -7.31
C ASP A 119 -16.39 3.03 -6.73
N LYS A 120 -16.29 3.14 -5.39
CA LYS A 120 -15.02 3.37 -4.70
C LYS A 120 -14.04 2.24 -5.02
N ILE A 121 -12.79 2.55 -5.29
CA ILE A 121 -11.81 1.54 -5.75
C ILE A 121 -11.61 0.39 -4.76
N ASN A 122 -11.78 0.62 -3.45
CA ASN A 122 -11.70 -0.44 -2.44
C ASN A 122 -12.83 -1.50 -2.55
N GLU A 123 -13.92 -1.21 -3.26
CA GLU A 123 -14.97 -2.19 -3.56
C GLU A 123 -14.50 -3.27 -4.56
N ALA A 124 -13.44 -3.01 -5.34
CA ALA A 124 -12.83 -4.03 -6.19
C ALA A 124 -12.25 -5.16 -5.34
N TYR A 125 -11.46 -4.81 -4.31
CA TYR A 125 -10.92 -5.79 -3.38
C TYR A 125 -12.04 -6.53 -2.61
N PHE A 126 -13.04 -5.80 -2.12
CA PHE A 126 -14.19 -6.40 -1.41
C PHE A 126 -14.94 -7.42 -2.27
N SER A 127 -15.15 -7.12 -3.54
CA SER A 127 -15.97 -7.93 -4.45
C SER A 127 -15.24 -9.16 -5.00
N GLY A 128 -13.93 -9.08 -5.23
CA GLY A 128 -13.16 -10.14 -5.90
C GLY A 128 -11.75 -10.38 -5.34
N GLY A 129 -11.43 -9.80 -4.17
CA GLY A 129 -10.12 -9.96 -3.54
C GLY A 129 -9.00 -9.27 -4.30
N PRO A 130 -7.74 -9.71 -4.08
CA PRO A 130 -6.59 -9.08 -4.73
C PRO A 130 -6.67 -9.13 -6.26
N ALA A 131 -7.15 -10.22 -6.86
CA ALA A 131 -7.22 -10.36 -8.32
C ALA A 131 -8.04 -9.25 -8.97
N GLN A 132 -9.27 -9.01 -8.51
CA GLN A 132 -10.11 -7.95 -9.06
C GLN A 132 -9.59 -6.55 -8.73
N ALA A 133 -8.94 -6.38 -7.56
CA ALA A 133 -8.31 -5.10 -7.22
C ALA A 133 -7.14 -4.78 -8.14
N LEU A 134 -6.30 -5.77 -8.46
CA LEU A 134 -5.20 -5.63 -9.41
C LEU A 134 -5.71 -5.30 -10.81
N GLU A 135 -6.71 -6.03 -11.31
CA GLU A 135 -7.35 -5.75 -12.60
C GLU A 135 -7.91 -4.33 -12.65
N ALA A 136 -8.65 -3.91 -11.62
CA ALA A 136 -9.19 -2.57 -11.54
C ALA A 136 -8.09 -1.50 -11.52
N LEU A 137 -6.99 -1.69 -10.79
CA LEU A 137 -5.86 -0.76 -10.79
C LEU A 137 -5.16 -0.72 -12.15
N THR A 138 -4.87 -1.87 -12.73
CA THR A 138 -4.26 -1.99 -14.06
C THR A 138 -5.06 -1.25 -15.12
N ASP A 139 -6.38 -1.47 -15.17
CA ASP A 139 -7.29 -0.86 -16.16
C ASP A 139 -7.45 0.66 -16.01
N ASN A 140 -7.56 1.14 -14.77
CA ASN A 140 -7.79 2.57 -14.53
C ASN A 140 -6.52 3.41 -14.57
N LEU A 141 -5.36 2.80 -14.34
CA LEU A 141 -4.09 3.53 -14.23
C LEU A 141 -3.16 3.34 -15.43
N ASP A 142 -3.57 2.50 -16.37
CA ASP A 142 -2.76 2.12 -17.56
C ASP A 142 -1.36 1.61 -17.18
N ILE A 143 -1.25 0.78 -16.15
CA ILE A 143 0.01 0.19 -15.69
C ILE A 143 -0.02 -1.32 -15.70
N ASN A 144 1.15 -1.95 -15.80
CA ASN A 144 1.32 -3.35 -15.44
C ASN A 144 1.65 -3.46 -13.94
N ILE A 145 1.05 -4.44 -13.28
CA ILE A 145 1.37 -4.77 -11.89
C ILE A 145 1.93 -6.19 -11.88
N ASP A 146 3.20 -6.32 -11.50
CA ASP A 146 3.92 -7.59 -11.55
C ASP A 146 3.55 -8.51 -10.39
N ASP A 147 3.42 -7.92 -9.19
CA ASP A 147 3.18 -8.66 -7.96
C ASP A 147 2.30 -7.90 -6.99
N TYR A 148 1.78 -8.62 -5.98
CA TYR A 148 1.04 -7.99 -4.89
C TYR A 148 1.42 -8.55 -3.53
N ALA A 149 1.06 -7.80 -2.48
CA ALA A 149 1.03 -8.28 -1.11
C ALA A 149 -0.17 -7.68 -0.37
N SER A 150 -0.92 -8.54 0.32
CA SER A 150 -2.03 -8.15 1.19
C SER A 150 -1.71 -8.51 2.63
N PHE A 151 -2.02 -7.63 3.57
CA PHE A 151 -1.82 -7.86 5.00
C PHE A 151 -2.97 -7.29 5.84
N THR A 152 -3.16 -7.86 7.02
CA THR A 152 -4.15 -7.39 8.00
C THR A 152 -3.56 -6.33 8.92
N TRP A 153 -4.42 -5.53 9.56
CA TRP A 153 -3.99 -4.62 10.63
C TRP A 153 -3.38 -5.37 11.81
N LYS A 154 -3.83 -6.63 12.06
CA LYS A 154 -3.22 -7.50 13.05
C LYS A 154 -1.76 -7.79 12.72
N ALA A 155 -1.45 -8.12 11.47
CA ALA A 155 -0.08 -8.36 11.03
C ALA A 155 0.83 -7.13 11.27
N VAL A 156 0.32 -5.92 11.01
CA VAL A 156 1.05 -4.67 11.27
C VAL A 156 1.27 -4.47 12.78
N ALA A 157 0.22 -4.69 13.59
CA ALA A 157 0.33 -4.55 15.05
C ALA A 157 1.34 -5.55 15.64
N ASP A 158 1.26 -6.82 15.23
CA ASP A 158 2.19 -7.86 15.67
C ASP A 158 3.63 -7.53 15.26
N ALA A 159 3.83 -7.05 14.01
CA ALA A 159 5.14 -6.66 13.51
C ALA A 159 5.78 -5.54 14.35
N ILE A 160 5.01 -4.48 14.62
CA ILE A 160 5.48 -3.34 15.42
C ILE A 160 5.77 -3.77 16.86
N ASN A 161 4.93 -4.63 17.45
CA ASN A 161 5.18 -5.17 18.79
C ASN A 161 6.47 -6.00 18.87
N ILE A 162 6.74 -6.84 17.86
CA ILE A 162 7.97 -7.64 17.78
C ILE A 162 9.20 -6.74 17.64
N LEU A 163 9.06 -5.61 16.93
CA LEU A 163 10.12 -4.61 16.74
C LEU A 163 10.32 -3.70 17.96
N GLY A 164 9.49 -3.85 19.00
CA GLY A 164 9.59 -3.09 20.24
C GLY A 164 8.89 -1.74 20.22
N GLY A 165 7.94 -1.52 19.32
CA GLY A 165 7.16 -0.27 19.24
C GLY A 165 7.84 0.82 18.41
N ILE A 166 7.11 1.95 18.21
CA ILE A 166 7.58 3.13 17.46
C ILE A 166 7.34 4.41 18.24
N ASP A 167 8.18 5.42 18.00
CA ASP A 167 8.06 6.72 18.67
C ASP A 167 7.38 7.71 17.73
N VAL A 168 6.24 8.28 18.17
CA VAL A 168 5.42 9.24 17.41
C VAL A 168 5.09 10.44 18.26
N ASP A 169 5.10 11.62 17.67
CA ASP A 169 4.65 12.86 18.31
C ASP A 169 3.15 13.06 18.00
N ILE A 170 2.29 12.85 19.00
CA ILE A 170 0.83 12.90 18.87
C ILE A 170 0.34 14.32 19.12
N SER A 171 -0.23 14.94 18.10
CA SER A 171 -0.82 16.27 18.21
C SER A 171 -2.05 16.27 19.13
N HIS A 172 -2.43 17.49 19.60
CA HIS A 172 -3.63 17.66 20.43
C HIS A 172 -4.89 17.07 19.80
N ASP A 173 -5.10 17.33 18.52
CA ASP A 173 -6.30 16.85 17.81
C ASP A 173 -6.29 15.33 17.64
N GLU A 174 -5.13 14.74 17.37
CA GLU A 174 -4.98 13.28 17.29
C GLU A 174 -5.22 12.62 18.65
N PHE A 175 -4.71 13.20 19.74
CA PHE A 175 -4.91 12.68 21.09
C PHE A 175 -6.40 12.63 21.48
N ARG A 176 -7.20 13.59 21.07
CA ARG A 176 -8.65 13.62 21.34
C ARG A 176 -9.40 12.42 20.74
N LEU A 177 -8.89 11.80 19.69
CA LEU A 177 -9.57 10.74 18.96
C LEU A 177 -8.88 9.37 19.08
N ILE A 178 -7.56 9.33 19.25
CA ILE A 178 -6.77 8.11 19.11
C ILE A 178 -7.22 7.01 20.07
N ASN A 179 -7.65 7.34 21.28
CA ASN A 179 -8.08 6.36 22.27
C ASN A 179 -9.34 5.58 21.83
N GLY A 180 -10.26 6.22 21.10
CA GLY A 180 -11.38 5.52 20.49
C GLY A 180 -10.93 4.55 19.40
N PHE A 181 -9.96 4.96 18.56
CA PHE A 181 -9.38 4.09 17.55
C PHE A 181 -8.53 2.95 18.12
N ILE A 182 -7.88 3.15 19.29
CA ILE A 182 -7.19 2.07 20.02
C ILE A 182 -8.20 1.01 20.44
N THR A 183 -9.34 1.40 21.03
CA THR A 183 -10.41 0.46 21.41
C THR A 183 -10.90 -0.34 20.19
N GLU A 184 -11.25 0.35 19.09
CA GLU A 184 -11.68 -0.32 17.85
C GLU A 184 -10.60 -1.26 17.28
N THR A 185 -9.32 -0.90 17.44
CA THR A 185 -8.21 -1.71 16.92
C THR A 185 -7.99 -2.94 17.80
N VAL A 186 -8.09 -2.82 19.12
CA VAL A 186 -8.09 -3.99 20.04
C VAL A 186 -9.19 -4.97 19.64
N GLU A 187 -10.42 -4.47 19.44
CA GLU A 187 -11.56 -5.31 19.07
C GLU A 187 -11.37 -5.98 17.69
N SER A 188 -10.82 -5.26 16.71
CA SER A 188 -10.65 -5.77 15.35
C SER A 188 -9.47 -6.72 15.19
N THR A 189 -8.40 -6.55 15.96
CA THR A 189 -7.17 -7.35 15.86
C THR A 189 -7.10 -8.48 16.87
N GLY A 190 -7.84 -8.37 17.98
CA GLY A 190 -7.72 -9.26 19.14
C GLY A 190 -6.40 -9.09 19.91
N VAL A 191 -5.60 -8.08 19.58
CA VAL A 191 -4.32 -7.78 20.27
C VAL A 191 -4.59 -6.78 21.38
N GLY A 192 -4.16 -7.09 22.61
CA GLY A 192 -4.34 -6.21 23.76
C GLY A 192 -3.47 -4.96 23.69
N SER A 193 -4.00 -3.82 24.17
CA SER A 193 -3.29 -2.55 24.30
C SER A 193 -3.94 -1.67 25.37
N HIS A 194 -3.40 -0.46 25.58
CA HIS A 194 -3.92 0.51 26.54
C HIS A 194 -4.04 1.91 25.88
N HIS A 195 -4.87 2.76 26.45
CA HIS A 195 -5.05 4.13 26.00
C HIS A 195 -3.82 4.99 26.26
N LEU A 196 -3.56 5.95 25.37
CA LEU A 196 -2.56 7.00 25.61
C LEU A 196 -3.03 7.93 26.74
N LYS A 197 -2.08 8.41 27.55
CA LYS A 197 -2.35 9.26 28.72
C LYS A 197 -2.13 10.75 28.45
N LYS A 198 -1.40 11.10 27.37
CA LYS A 198 -1.04 12.48 27.04
C LYS A 198 -0.81 12.64 25.55
N GLU A 199 -0.87 13.86 25.08
CA GLU A 199 -0.36 14.30 23.77
C GLU A 199 1.16 14.46 23.78
N GLY A 200 1.76 14.82 22.64
CA GLY A 200 3.20 14.96 22.47
C GLY A 200 3.92 13.64 22.22
N PRO A 201 5.21 13.55 22.55
CA PRO A 201 6.00 12.36 22.33
C PRO A 201 5.46 11.14 23.09
N ASN A 202 5.15 10.08 22.34
CA ASN A 202 4.67 8.81 22.85
C ASN A 202 5.43 7.65 22.19
N HIS A 203 5.68 6.60 22.97
CA HIS A 203 6.13 5.32 22.46
C HIS A 203 4.91 4.43 22.26
N LEU A 204 4.57 4.16 21.01
CA LEU A 204 3.38 3.42 20.62
C LEU A 204 3.67 1.93 20.50
N ASP A 205 2.84 1.10 21.09
CA ASP A 205 2.76 -0.32 20.75
C ASP A 205 2.12 -0.53 19.38
N GLY A 206 2.08 -1.79 18.91
CA GLY A 206 1.58 -2.08 17.56
C GLY A 206 0.10 -1.71 17.36
N VAL A 207 -0.74 -1.89 18.37
CA VAL A 207 -2.17 -1.52 18.31
C VAL A 207 -2.34 -0.01 18.28
N GLN A 208 -1.60 0.71 19.10
CA GLN A 208 -1.60 2.18 19.13
C GLN A 208 -1.10 2.76 17.81
N ALA A 209 -0.05 2.17 17.22
CA ALA A 209 0.48 2.57 15.93
C ALA A 209 -0.53 2.33 14.79
N VAL A 210 -1.22 1.19 14.79
CA VAL A 210 -2.31 0.92 13.84
C VAL A 210 -3.47 1.89 14.05
N ALA A 211 -3.86 2.17 15.30
CA ALA A 211 -4.90 3.13 15.62
C ALA A 211 -4.56 4.53 15.10
N TYR A 212 -3.30 4.97 15.26
CA TYR A 212 -2.78 6.22 14.71
C TYR A 212 -2.89 6.25 13.17
N ALA A 213 -2.47 5.20 12.49
CA ALA A 213 -2.58 5.07 11.03
C ALA A 213 -4.04 5.02 10.52
N ARG A 214 -5.01 4.70 11.39
CA ARG A 214 -6.44 4.61 11.08
C ARG A 214 -7.23 5.88 11.40
N LEU A 215 -6.66 6.89 12.05
CA LEU A 215 -7.35 8.14 12.39
C LEU A 215 -7.98 8.80 11.15
N ARG A 216 -9.28 9.11 11.21
CA ARG A 216 -10.08 9.61 10.06
C ARG A 216 -10.88 10.87 10.34
N LYS A 217 -11.31 11.09 11.59
CA LYS A 217 -12.30 12.12 11.90
C LYS A 217 -11.74 13.55 12.01
N LEU A 218 -10.43 13.69 11.91
CA LEU A 218 -9.75 14.99 12.02
C LEU A 218 -9.53 15.63 10.66
N ASP A 219 -9.38 14.81 9.61
CA ASP A 219 -8.76 15.23 8.37
C ASP A 219 -9.34 14.51 7.16
N THR A 220 -8.90 14.95 6.00
CA THR A 220 -9.10 14.29 4.72
C THR A 220 -8.39 12.93 4.67
N ASP A 221 -8.75 12.10 3.70
CA ASP A 221 -8.08 10.82 3.39
C ASP A 221 -6.55 10.98 3.16
N PHE A 222 -6.15 12.19 2.78
CA PHE A 222 -4.77 12.60 2.57
C PHE A 222 -3.93 12.50 3.86
N LYS A 223 -4.41 13.07 4.96
CA LYS A 223 -3.72 13.03 6.26
C LYS A 223 -3.62 11.62 6.84
N ARG A 224 -4.67 10.81 6.64
CA ARG A 224 -4.60 9.39 7.00
C ARG A 224 -3.47 8.68 6.26
N THR A 225 -3.34 8.92 4.96
CA THR A 225 -2.28 8.32 4.14
C THR A 225 -0.89 8.79 4.59
N GLU A 226 -0.73 10.04 5.04
CA GLU A 226 0.52 10.51 5.65
C GLU A 226 0.88 9.73 6.91
N ARG A 227 -0.07 9.54 7.84
CA ARG A 227 0.15 8.74 9.06
C ARG A 227 0.49 7.28 8.75
N GLN A 228 -0.16 6.67 7.77
CA GLN A 228 0.18 5.32 7.31
C GLN A 228 1.62 5.22 6.82
N ARG A 229 2.08 6.21 6.06
CA ARG A 229 3.47 6.29 5.61
C ARG A 229 4.44 6.49 6.77
N GLU A 230 4.10 7.36 7.71
CA GLU A 230 4.93 7.62 8.90
C GLU A 230 5.09 6.34 9.74
N VAL A 231 4.01 5.64 10.05
CA VAL A 231 4.05 4.36 10.79
C VAL A 231 4.90 3.32 10.04
N ALA A 232 4.69 3.18 8.74
CA ALA A 232 5.50 2.29 7.92
C ALA A 232 6.98 2.66 8.01
N ASN A 233 7.31 3.94 7.89
CA ASN A 233 8.67 4.45 8.00
C ASN A 233 9.33 4.11 9.33
N LEU A 234 8.67 4.38 10.42
CA LEU A 234 9.19 4.14 11.76
C LEU A 234 9.38 2.65 12.04
N ALA A 235 8.39 1.83 11.70
CA ALA A 235 8.48 0.37 11.82
C ALA A 235 9.69 -0.21 11.08
N LEU A 236 9.97 0.35 9.95
CA LEU A 236 11.08 -0.03 9.13
C LEU A 236 12.43 0.38 9.66
N LYS A 237 12.56 1.60 10.19
CA LYS A 237 13.77 2.01 10.90
C LYS A 237 14.09 0.98 12.00
N LYS A 238 13.09 0.60 12.78
CA LYS A 238 13.22 -0.43 13.82
C LYS A 238 13.65 -1.79 13.26
N ALA A 239 13.05 -2.22 12.15
CA ALA A 239 13.43 -3.49 11.50
C ALA A 239 14.88 -3.51 11.00
N ARG A 240 15.40 -2.38 10.50
CA ARG A 240 16.81 -2.28 10.06
C ARG A 240 17.82 -2.31 11.21
N GLU A 241 17.40 -1.89 12.39
CA GLU A 241 18.20 -1.86 13.60
C GLU A 241 18.08 -3.18 14.39
N ALA A 242 17.11 -4.04 14.03
CA ALA A 242 16.82 -5.29 14.73
C ALA A 242 17.89 -6.36 14.48
N ASP A 243 18.12 -7.17 15.50
CA ASP A 243 19.03 -8.33 15.42
C ASP A 243 18.38 -9.50 14.65
N LEU A 244 19.21 -10.45 14.22
CA LEU A 244 18.75 -11.63 13.48
C LEU A 244 17.69 -12.46 14.20
N PRO A 245 17.78 -12.73 15.53
CA PRO A 245 16.71 -13.43 16.26
C PRO A 245 15.37 -12.68 16.21
N THR A 246 15.37 -11.36 16.35
CA THR A 246 14.15 -10.52 16.24
C THR A 246 13.57 -10.55 14.83
N LEU A 247 14.42 -10.47 13.80
CA LEU A 247 14.00 -10.59 12.41
C LEU A 247 13.40 -11.97 12.10
N ASN A 248 13.97 -13.04 12.64
CA ASN A 248 13.42 -14.38 12.49
C ASN A 248 12.06 -14.53 13.18
N ARG A 249 11.89 -13.98 14.41
CA ARG A 249 10.57 -13.93 15.08
C ARG A 249 9.55 -13.16 14.26
N LEU A 250 9.96 -12.01 13.69
CA LEU A 250 9.11 -11.20 12.83
C LEU A 250 8.62 -12.00 11.62
N ALA A 251 9.54 -12.68 10.91
CA ALA A 251 9.19 -13.51 9.76
C ALA A 251 8.18 -14.59 10.12
N ASN A 252 8.47 -15.39 11.14
CA ASN A 252 7.62 -16.50 11.56
C ASN A 252 6.22 -16.04 12.00
N ALA A 253 6.11 -14.87 12.61
CA ALA A 253 4.83 -14.32 13.05
C ALA A 253 4.01 -13.70 11.92
N ILE A 254 4.66 -13.03 10.95
CA ILE A 254 3.98 -12.20 9.96
C ILE A 254 3.70 -12.94 8.66
N LEU A 255 4.60 -13.82 8.19
CA LEU A 255 4.39 -14.55 6.93
C LEU A 255 3.07 -15.32 6.86
N PRO A 256 2.58 -16.00 7.91
CA PRO A 256 1.27 -16.65 7.89
C PRO A 256 0.08 -15.66 7.78
N GLN A 257 0.31 -14.38 8.01
CA GLN A 257 -0.70 -13.32 8.00
C GLN A 257 -0.68 -12.47 6.72
N ILE A 258 0.12 -12.87 5.70
CA ILE A 258 0.28 -12.19 4.42
C ILE A 258 -0.21 -13.10 3.29
N SER A 259 -0.91 -12.51 2.31
CA SER A 259 -1.16 -13.13 1.02
C SER A 259 -0.36 -12.39 -0.06
N THR A 260 0.45 -13.10 -0.84
CA THR A 260 1.36 -12.49 -1.82
C THR A 260 1.61 -13.42 -3.00
N SER A 261 1.85 -12.83 -4.19
CA SER A 261 2.35 -13.52 -5.38
C SER A 261 3.89 -13.50 -5.48
N ILE A 262 4.56 -12.71 -4.62
CA ILE A 262 6.01 -12.54 -4.66
C ILE A 262 6.69 -13.86 -4.29
N GLY A 263 7.45 -14.42 -5.24
CA GLY A 263 8.20 -15.66 -5.06
C GLY A 263 9.66 -15.42 -4.70
N MET A 264 10.34 -16.51 -4.28
CA MET A 264 11.78 -16.46 -3.94
C MET A 264 12.65 -16.02 -5.13
N LYS A 265 12.25 -16.35 -6.36
CA LYS A 265 12.94 -15.95 -7.60
C LYS A 265 12.97 -14.43 -7.78
N ASP A 266 11.94 -13.72 -7.29
CA ASP A 266 11.79 -12.28 -7.42
C ASP A 266 12.57 -11.56 -6.30
N ILE A 267 12.63 -12.19 -5.14
CA ILE A 267 13.27 -11.68 -3.92
C ILE A 267 14.81 -11.76 -4.00
N ILE A 268 15.37 -12.88 -4.48
CA ILE A 268 16.82 -13.12 -4.48
C ILE A 268 17.64 -12.02 -5.20
N PRO A 269 17.27 -11.55 -6.41
CA PRO A 269 17.98 -10.47 -7.09
C PRO A 269 17.97 -9.15 -6.31
N ILE A 270 16.84 -8.83 -5.67
CA ILE A 270 16.68 -7.62 -4.87
C ILE A 270 17.58 -7.67 -3.65
N MET A 271 17.60 -8.82 -2.95
CA MET A 271 18.43 -9.00 -1.76
C MET A 271 19.92 -8.85 -2.03
N LYS A 272 20.40 -9.42 -3.14
CA LYS A 272 21.82 -9.29 -3.54
C LYS A 272 22.23 -7.82 -3.73
N ASN A 273 21.27 -6.95 -4.06
CA ASN A 273 21.47 -5.55 -4.40
C ASN A 273 20.75 -4.58 -3.45
N ILE A 274 20.35 -5.03 -2.26
CA ILE A 274 19.47 -4.29 -1.34
C ILE A 274 19.96 -2.86 -1.04
N LYS A 275 21.26 -2.64 -1.00
CA LYS A 275 21.87 -1.33 -0.74
C LYS A 275 21.61 -0.30 -1.85
N ARG A 276 21.26 -0.76 -3.06
CA ARG A 276 20.90 0.12 -4.18
C ARG A 276 19.50 0.69 -4.04
N PHE A 277 18.59 -0.07 -3.43
CA PHE A 277 17.18 0.30 -3.37
C PHE A 277 16.93 1.37 -2.33
N HIS A 278 16.29 2.46 -2.78
CA HIS A 278 15.92 3.59 -1.94
C HIS A 278 14.60 4.20 -2.45
N LEU A 279 13.74 4.56 -1.53
CA LEU A 279 12.53 5.28 -1.89
C LEU A 279 12.88 6.73 -2.17
N SER A 280 12.59 7.22 -3.35
CA SER A 280 12.93 8.58 -3.81
C SER A 280 11.82 9.56 -3.55
N ASP A 281 10.58 9.18 -3.88
CA ASP A 281 9.43 10.08 -3.78
C ASP A 281 8.12 9.32 -3.58
N ASN A 282 7.05 10.05 -3.21
CA ASN A 282 5.73 9.49 -3.06
C ASN A 282 4.63 10.51 -3.36
N GLN A 283 3.51 10.03 -3.93
CA GLN A 283 2.33 10.87 -4.17
C GLN A 283 1.02 10.13 -3.90
N GLY A 284 -0.08 10.89 -3.82
CA GLY A 284 -1.43 10.34 -3.80
C GLY A 284 -2.03 10.26 -5.21
N PHE A 285 -2.91 9.31 -5.45
CA PHE A 285 -3.72 9.22 -6.66
C PHE A 285 -5.22 9.20 -6.28
N PRO A 286 -6.05 10.00 -6.96
CA PRO A 286 -5.70 10.99 -8.00
C PRO A 286 -4.99 12.22 -7.44
N THR A 287 -4.12 12.85 -8.24
CA THR A 287 -3.41 14.09 -7.88
C THR A 287 -4.32 15.30 -8.04
N LYS A 288 -5.11 15.34 -9.12
CA LYS A 288 -6.12 16.38 -9.39
C LYS A 288 -7.51 15.79 -9.15
N MET A 289 -8.17 16.22 -8.08
CA MET A 289 -9.42 15.63 -7.62
C MET A 289 -10.39 16.67 -7.07
N ILE A 290 -11.65 16.25 -6.99
CA ILE A 290 -12.73 16.94 -6.26
C ILE A 290 -13.44 15.94 -5.35
N ASP A 291 -13.94 16.41 -4.23
CA ASP A 291 -14.83 15.63 -3.36
C ASP A 291 -16.26 15.79 -3.82
N ALA A 292 -16.97 14.69 -4.00
CA ALA A 292 -18.39 14.70 -4.37
C ALA A 292 -19.14 13.50 -3.79
N LYS A 293 -20.46 13.64 -3.64
CA LYS A 293 -21.32 12.52 -3.22
C LYS A 293 -21.85 11.76 -4.43
N ILE A 294 -21.61 10.46 -4.47
CA ILE A 294 -22.22 9.54 -5.43
C ILE A 294 -23.10 8.56 -4.65
N ASN A 295 -24.40 8.52 -4.96
CA ASN A 295 -25.37 7.69 -4.22
C ASN A 295 -25.29 7.90 -2.69
N LYS A 296 -25.22 9.14 -2.24
CA LYS A 296 -25.13 9.57 -0.83
C LYS A 296 -23.82 9.16 -0.12
N ARG A 297 -22.84 8.60 -0.83
CA ARG A 297 -21.51 8.26 -0.30
C ARG A 297 -20.48 9.28 -0.75
N ASP A 298 -19.65 9.77 0.16
CA ASP A 298 -18.54 10.66 -0.16
C ASP A 298 -17.52 9.89 -1.01
N CYS A 299 -17.10 10.46 -2.14
CA CYS A 299 -16.16 9.90 -3.08
C CYS A 299 -15.11 10.93 -3.48
N VAL A 300 -13.89 10.47 -3.69
CA VAL A 300 -12.82 11.22 -4.34
C VAL A 300 -12.96 11.02 -5.85
N ILE A 301 -13.16 12.10 -6.58
CA ILE A 301 -13.40 12.07 -8.02
C ILE A 301 -12.20 12.67 -8.75
N PRO A 302 -11.52 11.95 -9.66
CA PRO A 302 -10.52 12.57 -10.53
C PRO A 302 -11.15 13.70 -11.34
N VAL A 303 -10.51 14.86 -11.42
CA VAL A 303 -10.98 15.97 -12.28
C VAL A 303 -11.18 15.46 -13.71
N THR A 304 -10.16 14.81 -14.27
CA THR A 304 -10.29 13.82 -15.35
C THR A 304 -9.38 12.64 -15.04
N LEU A 305 -9.78 11.44 -15.40
CA LEU A 305 -8.92 10.27 -15.21
C LEU A 305 -7.69 10.35 -16.14
N GLU A 306 -7.89 10.77 -17.38
CA GLU A 306 -6.84 10.97 -18.40
C GLU A 306 -5.68 11.82 -17.89
N GLU A 307 -5.98 13.00 -17.34
CA GLU A 307 -4.95 13.90 -16.81
C GLU A 307 -4.21 13.30 -15.61
N ASN A 308 -4.94 12.64 -14.72
CA ASN A 308 -4.34 11.99 -13.55
C ASN A 308 -3.45 10.81 -13.95
N VAL A 309 -3.80 10.06 -15.00
CA VAL A 309 -2.98 8.96 -15.52
C VAL A 309 -1.71 9.51 -16.20
N LYS A 310 -1.80 10.62 -16.95
CA LYS A 310 -0.60 11.31 -17.49
C LYS A 310 0.38 11.70 -16.38
N LEU A 311 -0.13 12.35 -15.34
CA LEU A 311 0.69 12.74 -14.18
C LEU A 311 1.27 11.53 -13.43
N LEU A 312 0.53 10.42 -13.38
CA LEU A 312 1.00 9.17 -12.78
C LEU A 312 2.17 8.58 -13.57
N HIS A 313 2.06 8.51 -14.90
CA HIS A 313 3.12 7.98 -15.77
C HIS A 313 4.37 8.86 -15.74
N GLN A 314 4.20 10.19 -15.73
CA GLN A 314 5.31 11.12 -15.51
C GLN A 314 6.01 10.84 -14.18
N PHE A 315 5.23 10.61 -13.11
CA PHE A 315 5.78 10.33 -11.79
C PHE A 315 6.46 8.96 -11.69
N LEU A 316 5.85 7.89 -12.23
CA LEU A 316 6.36 6.53 -12.08
C LEU A 316 7.50 6.19 -13.05
N PHE A 317 7.40 6.68 -14.30
CA PHE A 317 8.23 6.23 -15.41
C PHE A 317 9.01 7.36 -16.10
N ASP A 318 8.96 8.59 -15.57
CA ASP A 318 9.54 9.80 -16.20
C ASP A 318 9.02 10.02 -17.64
N GLU A 319 7.73 9.69 -17.88
CA GLU A 319 7.11 9.76 -19.20
C GLU A 319 6.25 11.01 -19.36
N ASP A 320 6.87 12.11 -19.82
CA ASP A 320 6.22 13.42 -19.93
C ASP A 320 5.14 13.49 -21.02
N GLN A 321 5.20 12.62 -22.02
CA GLN A 321 4.30 12.64 -23.18
C GLN A 321 3.41 11.40 -23.25
N TYR A 322 3.10 10.80 -22.11
CA TYR A 322 2.22 9.65 -22.07
C TYR A 322 0.82 9.96 -22.62
N GLU A 323 0.33 9.13 -23.53
CA GLU A 323 -1.04 9.20 -24.03
C GLU A 323 -1.87 8.04 -23.46
N PRO A 324 -2.89 8.34 -22.62
CA PRO A 324 -3.75 7.33 -22.04
C PRO A 324 -4.45 6.45 -23.07
N SER A 325 -4.63 5.19 -22.74
CA SER A 325 -5.33 4.23 -23.58
C SER A 325 -6.78 4.64 -23.86
N GLU A 326 -7.38 4.06 -24.89
CA GLU A 326 -8.81 4.27 -25.17
C GLU A 326 -9.71 3.77 -24.02
N LEU A 327 -9.25 2.78 -23.25
CA LEU A 327 -9.95 2.32 -22.06
C LEU A 327 -9.99 3.41 -20.98
N VAL A 328 -8.87 4.04 -20.67
CA VAL A 328 -8.81 5.15 -19.69
C VAL A 328 -9.64 6.34 -20.18
N LYS A 329 -9.55 6.72 -21.46
CA LYS A 329 -10.34 7.81 -22.03
C LYS A 329 -11.86 7.52 -21.95
N LYS A 330 -12.27 6.28 -22.25
CA LYS A 330 -13.67 5.85 -22.11
C LYS A 330 -14.12 5.87 -20.66
N THR A 331 -13.29 5.36 -19.75
CA THR A 331 -13.55 5.36 -18.31
C THR A 331 -13.67 6.78 -17.76
N SER A 332 -12.78 7.70 -18.17
CA SER A 332 -12.81 9.12 -17.83
C SER A 332 -14.14 9.77 -18.23
N ARG A 333 -14.56 9.59 -19.49
CA ARG A 333 -15.86 10.09 -19.98
C ARG A 333 -17.03 9.53 -19.18
N GLN A 334 -17.01 8.25 -18.86
CA GLN A 334 -18.09 7.60 -18.08
C GLN A 334 -18.16 8.14 -16.65
N ILE A 335 -17.03 8.40 -16.00
CA ILE A 335 -16.98 9.05 -14.67
C ILE A 335 -17.70 10.40 -14.75
N GLN A 336 -17.39 11.24 -15.75
CA GLN A 336 -18.00 12.55 -15.92
C GLN A 336 -19.53 12.47 -16.16
N ILE A 337 -19.97 11.49 -16.94
CA ILE A 337 -21.41 11.23 -17.16
C ILE A 337 -22.09 10.83 -15.85
N ASN A 338 -21.49 9.90 -15.11
CA ASN A 338 -22.05 9.40 -13.85
C ASN A 338 -22.21 10.51 -12.80
N ILE A 339 -21.27 11.45 -12.75
CA ILE A 339 -21.32 12.60 -11.85
C ILE A 339 -22.47 13.56 -12.24
N LYS A 340 -22.62 13.84 -13.52
CA LYS A 340 -23.71 14.74 -14.02
C LYS A 340 -25.09 14.17 -13.77
N ASN A 341 -25.27 12.88 -13.89
CA ASN A 341 -26.56 12.20 -13.76
C ASN A 341 -26.96 11.94 -12.29
N LYS A 342 -26.10 12.22 -11.31
CA LYS A 342 -26.31 11.91 -9.89
C LYS A 342 -26.25 13.14 -8.97
N LYS A 343 -26.29 14.35 -9.57
CA LYS A 343 -26.46 15.61 -8.84
C LYS A 343 -27.92 15.84 -8.44
#